data_a155fe51657e816f38d0b1b1ad7b339b
#
_entry.id   a155fe51657e816f38d0b1b1ad7b339b
#
_cell.length_a   1.000
_cell.length_b   1.000
_cell.length_c   1.000
_cell.angle_alpha   90.00
_cell.angle_beta   90.00
_cell.angle_gamma   90.00
#
_symmetry.space_group_name_H-M   'P 1'
#
loop_
_entity.id
_entity.type
_entity.pdbx_description
1 polymer ?
#
loop_
_entity_poly.entity_id
_entity_poly.type
_entity_poly.pdbx_seq_one_letter_code
_entity_poly.pdbx_strand_id
1 'polypeptide(L)'
;MRLKVAVLGSTRGTALQGILDEVAAGTLDVELVLVASDKQTAPILERASNYGIRAKFVDPSGLKRETYDGIVTDALREAGAELVLLIGYMRIVSPQFVETWHGRLLNVHPSLLPAFAGLMNQRVHEAVLAAGVSETGCTIHQVTEEVDGGPIVLQKRCSVLPDDTPETLKNRVQALEQAAFVDVLRKWSA
;
A
#
# COMPACT_ATOMS: atom_id res chain seq x y z
N MET A 1 9.79 -21.73 3.86
CA MET A 1 9.73 -21.00 2.56
C MET A 1 9.45 -19.54 2.90
N ARG A 2 10.09 -18.59 2.20
CA ARG A 2 9.82 -17.16 2.39
C ARG A 2 8.45 -16.80 1.85
N LEU A 3 7.71 -15.96 2.56
CA LEU A 3 6.46 -15.38 2.08
C LEU A 3 6.69 -14.56 0.81
N LYS A 4 5.99 -14.89 -0.27
CA LYS A 4 6.09 -14.19 -1.56
C LYS A 4 5.11 -13.03 -1.61
N VAL A 5 5.65 -11.82 -1.60
CA VAL A 5 4.88 -10.58 -1.54
C VAL A 5 4.95 -9.85 -2.87
N ALA A 6 3.81 -9.44 -3.38
CA ALA A 6 3.72 -8.51 -4.52
C ALA A 6 3.16 -7.16 -4.07
N VAL A 7 3.49 -6.11 -4.81
CA VAL A 7 3.06 -4.74 -4.54
C VAL A 7 2.40 -4.14 -5.77
N LEU A 8 1.25 -3.49 -5.57
CA LEU A 8 0.61 -2.64 -6.56
C LEU A 8 0.70 -1.19 -6.12
N GLY A 9 1.14 -0.29 -7.01
CA GLY A 9 1.26 1.13 -6.69
C GLY A 9 1.21 2.03 -7.91
N SER A 10 0.61 3.21 -7.76
CA SER A 10 0.45 4.22 -8.83
C SER A 10 1.30 5.46 -8.62
N THR A 11 2.01 5.56 -7.48
CA THR A 11 2.71 6.77 -7.03
C THR A 11 4.19 6.50 -6.72
N ARG A 12 4.80 7.31 -5.85
CA ARG A 12 6.21 7.14 -5.44
C ARG A 12 6.48 5.88 -4.61
N GLY A 13 5.43 5.31 -4.00
CA GLY A 13 5.56 4.10 -3.20
C GLY A 13 6.51 4.26 -2.01
N THR A 14 6.41 5.37 -1.28
CA THR A 14 7.32 5.66 -0.15
C THR A 14 7.26 4.58 0.92
N ALA A 15 6.08 4.00 1.17
CA ALA A 15 5.95 2.91 2.14
C ALA A 15 6.69 1.62 1.72
N LEU A 16 6.92 1.40 0.43
CA LEU A 16 7.72 0.28 -0.07
C LEU A 16 9.19 0.37 0.37
N GLN A 17 9.73 1.60 0.58
CA GLN A 17 11.14 1.77 0.93
C GLN A 17 11.51 1.03 2.21
N GLY A 18 10.69 1.13 3.25
CA GLY A 18 10.97 0.41 4.50
C GLY A 18 11.05 -1.11 4.32
N ILE A 19 10.21 -1.68 3.46
CA ILE A 19 10.24 -3.12 3.15
C ILE A 19 11.53 -3.46 2.40
N LEU A 20 11.90 -2.67 1.38
CA LEU A 20 13.11 -2.90 0.58
C LEU A 20 14.37 -2.84 1.44
N ASP A 21 14.48 -1.85 2.32
CA ASP A 21 15.64 -1.67 3.20
C ASP A 21 15.80 -2.84 4.17
N GLU A 22 14.71 -3.29 4.80
CA GLU A 22 14.73 -4.41 5.75
C GLU A 22 15.00 -5.76 5.07
N VAL A 23 14.49 -5.97 3.85
CA VAL A 23 14.81 -7.17 3.06
C VAL A 23 16.27 -7.16 2.64
N ALA A 24 16.79 -6.02 2.17
CA ALA A 24 18.20 -5.87 1.79
C ALA A 24 19.15 -6.06 2.98
N ALA A 25 18.76 -5.60 4.17
CA ALA A 25 19.50 -5.80 5.41
C ALA A 25 19.41 -7.24 5.97
N GLY A 26 18.54 -8.10 5.40
CA GLY A 26 18.31 -9.46 5.88
C GLY A 26 17.54 -9.54 7.22
N THR A 27 16.86 -8.46 7.61
CA THR A 27 16.10 -8.34 8.86
C THR A 27 14.60 -8.60 8.68
N LEU A 28 14.15 -8.74 7.44
CA LEU A 28 12.79 -9.13 7.07
C LEU A 28 12.83 -10.33 6.10
N ASP A 29 12.31 -11.48 6.53
CA ASP A 29 12.37 -12.74 5.77
C ASP A 29 11.15 -12.91 4.85
N VAL A 30 11.04 -12.02 3.86
CA VAL A 30 10.06 -12.10 2.77
C VAL A 30 10.76 -12.03 1.42
N GLU A 31 10.08 -12.49 0.37
CA GLU A 31 10.52 -12.38 -1.02
C GLU A 31 9.61 -11.42 -1.77
N LEU A 32 10.12 -10.27 -2.21
CA LEU A 32 9.38 -9.38 -3.10
C LEU A 32 9.47 -9.92 -4.53
N VAL A 33 8.35 -10.47 -5.04
CA VAL A 33 8.32 -11.18 -6.33
C VAL A 33 7.90 -10.29 -7.51
N LEU A 34 7.14 -9.23 -7.24
CA LEU A 34 6.66 -8.30 -8.27
C LEU A 34 6.26 -6.96 -7.67
N VAL A 35 6.63 -5.88 -8.34
CA VAL A 35 6.01 -4.55 -8.15
C VAL A 35 5.35 -4.16 -9.47
N ALA A 36 4.04 -3.94 -9.46
CA ALA A 36 3.30 -3.55 -10.66
C ALA A 36 2.62 -2.20 -10.50
N SER A 37 2.46 -1.49 -11.62
CA SER A 37 1.81 -0.18 -11.69
C SER A 37 0.91 -0.06 -12.90
N ASP A 38 -0.18 0.69 -12.72
CA ASP A 38 -1.08 1.17 -13.79
C ASP A 38 -0.55 2.42 -14.50
N LYS A 39 0.63 2.92 -14.10
CA LYS A 39 1.30 4.09 -14.67
C LYS A 39 2.73 3.75 -15.05
N GLN A 40 3.06 3.90 -16.33
CA GLN A 40 4.38 3.58 -16.87
C GLN A 40 5.51 4.37 -16.19
N THR A 41 5.24 5.61 -15.82
CA THR A 41 6.22 6.52 -15.20
C THR A 41 6.12 6.57 -13.67
N ALA A 42 5.40 5.65 -13.05
CA ALA A 42 5.29 5.62 -11.59
C ALA A 42 6.66 5.36 -10.93
N PRO A 43 7.15 6.26 -10.06
CA PRO A 43 8.49 6.10 -9.48
C PRO A 43 8.65 4.85 -8.60
N ILE A 44 7.55 4.23 -8.19
CA ILE A 44 7.59 2.94 -7.47
C ILE A 44 8.23 1.84 -8.31
N LEU A 45 8.09 1.87 -9.66
CA LEU A 45 8.71 0.89 -10.55
C LEU A 45 10.24 1.03 -10.58
N GLU A 46 10.73 2.26 -10.67
CA GLU A 46 12.17 2.55 -10.59
C GLU A 46 12.73 2.15 -9.22
N ARG A 47 12.02 2.47 -8.16
CA ARG A 47 12.38 2.07 -6.80
C ARG A 47 12.57 0.55 -6.68
N ALA A 48 11.64 -0.24 -7.20
CA ALA A 48 11.73 -1.70 -7.22
C ALA A 48 12.93 -2.19 -8.05
N SER A 49 13.12 -1.63 -9.25
CA SER A 49 14.22 -2.00 -10.15
C SER A 49 15.60 -1.74 -9.54
N ASN A 50 15.75 -0.64 -8.77
CA ASN A 50 17.00 -0.30 -8.09
C ASN A 50 17.41 -1.34 -7.02
N TYR A 51 16.44 -2.12 -6.53
CA TYR A 51 16.68 -3.24 -5.59
C TYR A 51 16.65 -4.61 -6.28
N GLY A 52 16.66 -4.65 -7.62
CA GLY A 52 16.65 -5.90 -8.40
C GLY A 52 15.29 -6.63 -8.37
N ILE A 53 14.23 -5.96 -7.93
CA ILE A 53 12.88 -6.54 -7.90
C ILE A 53 12.21 -6.37 -9.27
N ARG A 54 11.54 -7.42 -9.76
CA ARG A 54 10.78 -7.39 -11.01
C ARG A 54 9.74 -6.26 -10.96
N ALA A 55 9.88 -5.27 -11.85
CA ALA A 55 8.94 -4.18 -12.02
C ALA A 55 8.14 -4.36 -13.30
N LYS A 56 6.81 -4.13 -13.27
CA LYS A 56 5.92 -4.31 -14.42
C LYS A 56 4.93 -3.17 -14.54
N PHE A 57 4.93 -2.50 -15.68
CA PHE A 57 3.81 -1.67 -16.08
C PHE A 57 2.72 -2.54 -16.70
N VAL A 58 1.48 -2.37 -16.24
CA VAL A 58 0.28 -3.00 -16.81
C VAL A 58 -0.60 -1.87 -17.34
N ASP A 59 -0.72 -1.77 -18.66
CA ASP A 59 -1.46 -0.68 -19.31
C ASP A 59 -2.96 -0.83 -19.09
N PRO A 60 -3.64 0.14 -18.46
CA PRO A 60 -5.09 0.12 -18.27
C PRO A 60 -5.87 0.68 -19.47
N SER A 61 -5.19 1.20 -20.51
CA SER A 61 -5.81 1.95 -21.61
C SER A 61 -6.82 1.09 -22.36
N GLY A 62 -8.03 1.62 -22.52
CA GLY A 62 -9.11 0.95 -23.24
C GLY A 62 -9.73 -0.26 -22.53
N LEU A 63 -9.30 -0.58 -21.32
CA LEU A 63 -9.78 -1.73 -20.58
C LEU A 63 -10.85 -1.34 -19.54
N LYS A 64 -11.87 -2.19 -19.42
CA LYS A 64 -12.78 -2.14 -18.27
C LYS A 64 -12.03 -2.59 -17.01
N ARG A 65 -12.49 -2.12 -15.85
CA ARG A 65 -11.88 -2.42 -14.55
C ARG A 65 -11.66 -3.93 -14.33
N GLU A 66 -12.69 -4.72 -14.58
CA GLU A 66 -12.68 -6.17 -14.37
C GLU A 66 -11.66 -6.86 -15.29
N THR A 67 -11.57 -6.43 -16.56
CA THR A 67 -10.59 -6.96 -17.52
C THR A 67 -9.16 -6.62 -17.10
N TYR A 68 -8.94 -5.36 -16.72
CA TYR A 68 -7.63 -4.91 -16.23
C TYR A 68 -7.19 -5.67 -14.98
N ASP A 69 -8.07 -5.80 -14.01
CA ASP A 69 -7.81 -6.51 -12.75
C ASP A 69 -7.54 -8.00 -12.98
N GLY A 70 -8.17 -8.61 -14.00
CA GLY A 70 -7.86 -9.96 -14.46
C GLY A 70 -6.41 -10.08 -14.94
N ILE A 71 -5.94 -9.15 -15.78
CA ILE A 71 -4.55 -9.11 -16.27
C ILE A 71 -3.57 -8.92 -15.12
N VAL A 72 -3.89 -8.05 -14.17
CA VAL A 72 -3.07 -7.85 -12.96
C VAL A 72 -3.03 -9.14 -12.13
N THR A 73 -4.17 -9.80 -11.94
CA THR A 73 -4.25 -11.08 -11.22
C THR A 73 -3.37 -12.16 -11.85
N ASP A 74 -3.40 -12.27 -13.18
CA ASP A 74 -2.56 -13.24 -13.91
C ASP A 74 -1.07 -12.94 -13.71
N ALA A 75 -0.67 -11.66 -13.78
CA ALA A 75 0.71 -11.26 -13.51
C ALA A 75 1.16 -11.57 -12.07
N LEU A 76 0.28 -11.37 -11.10
CA LEU A 76 0.53 -11.70 -9.69
C LEU A 76 0.69 -13.21 -9.47
N ARG A 77 -0.18 -14.02 -10.09
CA ARG A 77 -0.11 -15.49 -10.05
C ARG A 77 1.14 -16.03 -10.74
N GLU A 78 1.47 -15.49 -11.91
CA GLU A 78 2.70 -15.84 -12.63
C GLU A 78 3.96 -15.57 -11.78
N ALA A 79 3.96 -14.49 -11.01
CA ALA A 79 5.02 -14.17 -10.07
C ALA A 79 5.02 -15.04 -8.81
N GLY A 80 3.97 -15.84 -8.60
CA GLY A 80 3.79 -16.69 -7.42
C GLY A 80 3.46 -15.90 -6.15
N ALA A 81 2.81 -14.75 -6.27
CA ALA A 81 2.43 -13.93 -5.12
C ALA A 81 1.49 -14.68 -4.16
N GLU A 82 1.78 -14.60 -2.87
CA GLU A 82 0.98 -15.16 -1.79
C GLU A 82 0.24 -14.05 -1.01
N LEU A 83 0.82 -12.86 -0.95
CA LEU A 83 0.26 -11.66 -0.33
C LEU A 83 0.42 -10.48 -1.28
N VAL A 84 -0.60 -9.63 -1.39
CA VAL A 84 -0.59 -8.43 -2.22
C VAL A 84 -0.75 -7.19 -1.35
N LEU A 85 0.14 -6.22 -1.52
CA LEU A 85 0.10 -4.93 -0.84
C LEU A 85 -0.29 -3.83 -1.81
N LEU A 86 -1.28 -3.02 -1.47
CA LEU A 86 -1.60 -1.78 -2.17
C LEU A 86 -0.84 -0.62 -1.51
N ILE A 87 0.12 -0.05 -2.23
CA ILE A 87 0.97 1.05 -1.75
C ILE A 87 0.80 2.28 -2.64
N GLY A 88 -0.10 3.17 -2.25
CA GLY A 88 -0.45 4.32 -3.07
C GLY A 88 -1.04 3.90 -4.42
N TYR A 89 -1.79 2.82 -4.46
CA TYR A 89 -2.52 2.37 -5.63
C TYR A 89 -3.79 3.18 -5.81
N MET A 90 -3.93 3.86 -6.95
CA MET A 90 -4.98 4.86 -7.17
C MET A 90 -6.25 4.31 -7.84
N ARG A 91 -6.31 3.01 -8.07
CA ARG A 91 -7.47 2.36 -8.67
C ARG A 91 -8.31 1.66 -7.60
N ILE A 92 -9.62 1.73 -7.76
CA ILE A 92 -10.55 0.89 -7.00
C ILE A 92 -10.60 -0.47 -7.69
N VAL A 93 -10.18 -1.51 -7.00
CA VAL A 93 -10.19 -2.88 -7.51
C VAL A 93 -11.60 -3.43 -7.65
N SER A 94 -11.80 -4.36 -8.57
CA SER A 94 -13.10 -4.99 -8.81
C SER A 94 -13.46 -5.98 -7.68
N PRO A 95 -14.76 -6.27 -7.48
CA PRO A 95 -15.19 -7.31 -6.52
C PRO A 95 -14.52 -8.67 -6.78
N GLN A 96 -14.37 -9.04 -8.05
CA GLN A 96 -13.71 -10.29 -8.44
C GLN A 96 -12.22 -10.33 -8.05
N PHE A 97 -11.53 -9.18 -8.11
CA PHE A 97 -10.14 -9.07 -7.64
C PHE A 97 -10.09 -9.24 -6.11
N VAL A 98 -10.98 -8.56 -5.39
CA VAL A 98 -11.08 -8.66 -3.92
C VAL A 98 -11.35 -10.11 -3.50
N GLU A 99 -12.29 -10.79 -4.15
CA GLU A 99 -12.60 -12.20 -3.86
C GLU A 99 -11.39 -13.12 -4.13
N THR A 100 -10.71 -12.94 -5.27
CA THR A 100 -9.52 -13.73 -5.63
C THR A 100 -8.40 -13.62 -4.60
N TRP A 101 -8.22 -12.42 -4.03
CA TRP A 101 -7.17 -12.13 -3.06
C TRP A 101 -7.70 -12.00 -1.63
N HIS A 102 -8.91 -12.52 -1.36
CA HIS A 102 -9.54 -12.45 -0.04
C HIS A 102 -8.59 -12.92 1.07
N GLY A 103 -8.48 -12.13 2.15
CA GLY A 103 -7.59 -12.36 3.27
C GLY A 103 -6.10 -12.16 2.97
N ARG A 104 -5.72 -11.87 1.71
CA ARG A 104 -4.33 -11.73 1.24
C ARG A 104 -4.12 -10.45 0.44
N LEU A 105 -4.97 -9.47 0.60
CA LEU A 105 -4.90 -8.15 -0.03
C LEU A 105 -4.97 -7.09 1.05
N LEU A 106 -3.87 -6.36 1.23
CA LEU A 106 -3.74 -5.31 2.25
C LEU A 106 -3.57 -3.94 1.61
N ASN A 107 -4.17 -2.93 2.21
CA ASN A 107 -3.98 -1.54 1.86
C ASN A 107 -3.48 -0.74 3.06
N VAL A 108 -2.73 0.32 2.82
CA VAL A 108 -2.41 1.34 3.82
C VAL A 108 -3.23 2.60 3.55
N HIS A 109 -3.95 3.05 4.55
CA HIS A 109 -4.69 4.31 4.53
C HIS A 109 -4.03 5.31 5.49
N PRO A 110 -3.77 6.57 5.07
CA PRO A 110 -2.99 7.53 5.85
C PRO A 110 -3.80 8.25 6.93
N SER A 111 -4.68 7.54 7.63
CA SER A 111 -5.40 7.98 8.82
C SER A 111 -5.70 6.83 9.76
N LEU A 112 -6.23 7.15 10.93
CA LEU A 112 -6.75 6.17 11.89
C LEU A 112 -8.19 5.82 11.52
N LEU A 113 -8.38 4.83 10.66
CA LEU A 113 -9.71 4.36 10.26
C LEU A 113 -10.57 3.99 11.50
N PRO A 114 -11.89 4.27 11.44
CA PRO A 114 -12.69 4.69 10.30
C PRO A 114 -12.66 6.22 10.02
N ALA A 115 -11.91 7.00 10.79
CA ALA A 115 -11.82 8.44 10.55
C ALA A 115 -11.17 8.72 9.18
N PHE A 116 -11.76 9.66 8.42
CA PHE A 116 -11.28 10.11 7.13
C PHE A 116 -11.24 9.02 6.03
N ALA A 117 -12.04 7.95 6.18
CA ALA A 117 -12.23 6.93 5.16
C ALA A 117 -12.69 7.53 3.81
N GLY A 118 -12.29 6.93 2.69
CA GLY A 118 -12.65 7.37 1.34
C GLY A 118 -11.89 8.58 0.82
N LEU A 119 -11.09 9.26 1.65
CA LEU A 119 -10.21 10.33 1.21
C LEU A 119 -8.87 9.76 0.73
N MET A 120 -8.21 10.48 -0.17
CA MET A 120 -6.95 10.02 -0.78
C MET A 120 -5.89 11.11 -0.77
N ASN A 121 -4.63 10.69 -0.73
CA ASN A 121 -3.45 11.57 -0.88
C ASN A 121 -3.43 12.71 0.14
N GLN A 122 -3.11 13.92 -0.34
CA GLN A 122 -2.99 15.12 0.48
C GLN A 122 -4.31 15.53 1.15
N ARG A 123 -5.46 15.22 0.52
CA ARG A 123 -6.80 15.54 1.08
C ARG A 123 -7.05 14.93 2.45
N VAL A 124 -6.47 13.77 2.75
CA VAL A 124 -6.57 13.16 4.09
C VAL A 124 -5.91 14.07 5.12
N HIS A 125 -4.70 14.54 4.87
CA HIS A 125 -3.94 15.37 5.81
C HIS A 125 -4.56 16.76 5.96
N GLU A 126 -5.09 17.33 4.87
CA GLU A 126 -5.86 18.58 4.90
C GLU A 126 -7.13 18.43 5.78
N ALA A 127 -7.85 17.31 5.64
CA ALA A 127 -9.04 17.02 6.45
C ALA A 127 -8.69 16.79 7.93
N VAL A 128 -7.59 16.11 8.23
CA VAL A 128 -7.09 15.91 9.60
C VAL A 128 -6.79 17.24 10.26
N LEU A 129 -6.07 18.14 9.58
CA LEU A 129 -5.74 19.48 10.09
C LEU A 129 -7.00 20.32 10.27
N ALA A 130 -7.92 20.30 9.29
CA ALA A 130 -9.18 21.04 9.37
C ALA A 130 -10.08 20.57 10.51
N ALA A 131 -10.02 19.28 10.87
CA ALA A 131 -10.78 18.71 11.97
C ALA A 131 -10.21 19.08 13.36
N GLY A 132 -9.00 19.63 13.44
CA GLY A 132 -8.39 20.05 14.70
C GLY A 132 -8.11 18.92 15.69
N VAL A 133 -7.97 17.69 15.20
CA VAL A 133 -7.65 16.52 16.04
C VAL A 133 -6.19 16.58 16.50
N SER A 134 -5.92 16.10 17.71
CA SER A 134 -4.57 16.10 18.28
C SER A 134 -3.71 14.92 17.84
N GLU A 135 -4.34 13.90 17.24
CA GLU A 135 -3.69 12.65 16.85
C GLU A 135 -4.18 12.17 15.48
N THR A 136 -3.28 11.60 14.71
CA THR A 136 -3.56 10.89 13.45
C THR A 136 -2.62 9.70 13.31
N GLY A 137 -2.49 9.13 12.11
CA GLY A 137 -1.57 8.02 11.86
C GLY A 137 -1.86 7.32 10.55
N CYS A 138 -1.59 6.03 10.51
CA CYS A 138 -1.95 5.18 9.38
C CYS A 138 -2.61 3.89 9.84
N THR A 139 -3.38 3.30 8.94
CA THR A 139 -4.06 2.02 9.14
C THR A 139 -3.69 1.07 8.00
N ILE A 140 -3.18 -0.12 8.35
CA ILE A 140 -3.16 -1.25 7.42
C ILE A 140 -4.42 -2.06 7.67
N HIS A 141 -5.16 -2.32 6.60
CA HIS A 141 -6.42 -3.07 6.66
C HIS A 141 -6.50 -4.06 5.50
N GLN A 142 -7.31 -5.09 5.67
CA GLN A 142 -7.69 -5.96 4.57
C GLN A 142 -8.59 -5.20 3.60
N VAL A 143 -8.38 -5.42 2.31
CA VAL A 143 -9.23 -4.82 1.28
C VAL A 143 -10.50 -5.66 1.11
N THR A 144 -11.64 -4.98 1.15
CA THR A 144 -12.97 -5.53 0.88
C THR A 144 -13.63 -4.74 -0.25
N GLU A 145 -14.86 -5.07 -0.61
CA GLU A 145 -15.61 -4.29 -1.60
C GLU A 145 -15.95 -2.90 -1.09
N GLU A 146 -16.08 -2.72 0.23
CA GLU A 146 -16.25 -1.42 0.85
C GLU A 146 -14.90 -0.70 0.94
N VAL A 147 -14.83 0.48 0.35
CA VAL A 147 -13.61 1.31 0.35
C VAL A 147 -13.24 1.68 1.79
N ASP A 148 -12.01 1.34 2.19
CA ASP A 148 -11.45 1.56 3.53
C ASP A 148 -12.27 0.92 4.68
N GLY A 149 -13.24 0.04 4.37
CA GLY A 149 -14.15 -0.60 5.33
C GLY A 149 -13.71 -1.97 5.83
N GLY A 150 -12.61 -2.52 5.33
CA GLY A 150 -12.17 -3.86 5.69
C GLY A 150 -11.54 -3.97 7.09
N PRO A 151 -11.36 -5.19 7.60
CA PRO A 151 -10.79 -5.45 8.92
C PRO A 151 -9.43 -4.79 9.12
N ILE A 152 -9.26 -4.09 10.23
CA ILE A 152 -7.99 -3.43 10.60
C ILE A 152 -6.99 -4.51 11.03
N VAL A 153 -5.79 -4.47 10.43
CA VAL A 153 -4.66 -5.35 10.75
C VAL A 153 -3.71 -4.67 11.73
N LEU A 154 -3.37 -3.39 11.47
CA LEU A 154 -2.47 -2.61 12.31
C LEU A 154 -2.78 -1.12 12.19
N GLN A 155 -2.65 -0.38 13.29
CA GLN A 155 -2.61 1.08 13.28
C GLN A 155 -1.35 1.58 13.96
N LYS A 156 -0.74 2.62 13.38
CA LYS A 156 0.32 3.41 14.01
C LYS A 156 -0.12 4.85 14.15
N ARG A 157 0.25 5.49 15.26
CA ARG A 157 -0.23 6.82 15.66
C ARG A 157 0.90 7.83 15.71
N CYS A 158 0.59 9.09 15.44
CA CYS A 158 1.45 10.23 15.73
C CYS A 158 0.61 11.45 16.14
N SER A 159 1.25 12.38 16.85
CA SER A 159 0.63 13.65 17.19
C SER A 159 0.51 14.55 15.97
N VAL A 160 -0.56 15.32 15.92
CA VAL A 160 -0.71 16.49 15.05
C VAL A 160 -0.16 17.70 15.81
N LEU A 161 0.84 18.37 15.24
CA LEU A 161 1.50 19.51 15.87
C LEU A 161 0.81 20.84 15.49
N PRO A 162 0.86 21.86 16.34
CA PRO A 162 0.18 23.14 16.08
C PRO A 162 0.61 23.86 14.80
N ASP A 163 1.86 23.61 14.36
CA ASP A 163 2.47 24.22 13.18
C ASP A 163 2.54 23.27 11.97
N ASP A 164 1.83 22.14 12.04
CA ASP A 164 1.79 21.20 10.92
C ASP A 164 1.11 21.82 9.69
N THR A 165 1.74 21.61 8.57
CA THR A 165 1.15 21.74 7.24
C THR A 165 0.72 20.36 6.72
N PRO A 166 -0.12 20.28 5.68
CA PRO A 166 -0.46 18.99 5.06
C PRO A 166 0.77 18.20 4.63
N GLU A 167 1.84 18.88 4.21
CA GLU A 167 3.09 18.24 3.78
C GLU A 167 3.90 17.69 4.97
N THR A 168 4.08 18.45 6.03
CA THR A 168 4.82 17.98 7.22
C THR A 168 4.12 16.81 7.88
N LEU A 169 2.80 16.87 7.99
CA LEU A 169 1.98 15.79 8.53
C LEU A 169 2.05 14.55 7.65
N LYS A 170 1.95 14.72 6.32
CA LYS A 170 2.11 13.64 5.34
C LYS A 170 3.45 12.92 5.50
N ASN A 171 4.56 13.67 5.59
CA ASN A 171 5.89 13.08 5.72
C ASN A 171 6.01 12.26 7.02
N ARG A 172 5.43 12.74 8.12
CA ARG A 172 5.39 12.01 9.39
C ARG A 172 4.56 10.72 9.29
N VAL A 173 3.39 10.78 8.68
CA VAL A 173 2.53 9.61 8.48
C VAL A 173 3.19 8.59 7.54
N GLN A 174 3.86 9.04 6.46
CA GLN A 174 4.56 8.14 5.54
C GLN A 174 5.70 7.35 6.22
N ALA A 175 6.38 7.94 7.19
CA ALA A 175 7.36 7.20 8.00
C ALA A 175 6.70 6.08 8.84
N LEU A 176 5.48 6.33 9.35
CA LEU A 176 4.71 5.31 10.05
C LEU A 176 4.22 4.21 9.12
N GLU A 177 3.81 4.54 7.89
CA GLU A 177 3.38 3.56 6.88
C GLU A 177 4.49 2.56 6.55
N GLN A 178 5.73 3.04 6.41
CA GLN A 178 6.92 2.19 6.20
C GLN A 178 7.07 1.19 7.35
N ALA A 179 7.11 1.69 8.57
CA ALA A 179 7.24 0.85 9.76
C ALA A 179 6.05 -0.09 9.96
N ALA A 180 4.84 0.36 9.60
CA ALA A 180 3.62 -0.44 9.74
C ALA A 180 3.64 -1.68 8.82
N PHE A 181 4.02 -1.53 7.55
CA PHE A 181 4.14 -2.68 6.65
C PHE A 181 5.23 -3.66 7.09
N VAL A 182 6.38 -3.16 7.53
CA VAL A 182 7.44 -4.03 8.07
C VAL A 182 6.93 -4.86 9.25
N ASP A 183 6.24 -4.23 10.20
CA ASP A 183 5.69 -4.92 11.37
C ASP A 183 4.60 -5.94 11.00
N VAL A 184 3.75 -5.62 10.02
CA VAL A 184 2.74 -6.56 9.52
C VAL A 184 3.40 -7.76 8.86
N LEU A 185 4.38 -7.53 8.00
CA LEU A 185 5.08 -8.61 7.28
C LEU A 185 5.86 -9.52 8.23
N ARG A 186 6.50 -8.98 9.27
CA ARG A 186 7.16 -9.79 10.31
C ARG A 186 6.19 -10.75 11.01
N LYS A 187 4.98 -10.27 11.31
CA LYS A 187 3.94 -11.11 11.93
C LYS A 187 3.30 -12.10 10.96
N TRP A 188 3.27 -11.77 9.68
CA TRP A 188 2.68 -12.63 8.66
C TRP A 188 3.57 -13.81 8.29
N SER A 189 4.89 -13.61 8.36
CA SER A 189 5.90 -14.63 8.05
C SER A 189 6.32 -15.48 9.27
N ALA A 190 5.82 -15.16 10.47
CA ALA A 190 6.07 -15.92 11.69
C ALA A 190 5.09 -17.09 11.82
#